data_3ca9fdd95dc7c206ba7bfa764b2ffafa
#
_entry.id   3ca9fdd95dc7c206ba7bfa764b2ffafa
#
_cell.length_a   1.000
_cell.length_b   1.000
_cell.length_c   1.000
_cell.angle_alpha   90.00
_cell.angle_beta   90.00
_cell.angle_gamma   90.00
#
_symmetry.space_group_name_H-M   'P 1'
#
loop_
_entity.id
_entity.type
_entity.pdbx_description
1 polymer ?
#
loop_
_entity_poly.entity_id
_entity_poly.type
_entity_poly.pdbx_seq_one_letter_code
_entity_poly.pdbx_strand_id
1 'polypeptide(L)'
;MEQTKVRELQDVVIRFSGDSGDGMQLTGTLFSDTSALLGNGISTFPDYPAEIRAPQGTVAGVSGFQVHFGDHRELNPGDYCDVLVAMNPAALKANRKWLKPGATVILDGDSITEEHLKKAGFATLDPLAELGLDEYNVVVPDITSMTREALKETGLDNKAVVKCKNMFALGICFWLFDRPEDYALKYLDGKFAKKNPAVAQANKLAIAAGYNYAANTHQFANNYTVAPAPREKGTYRSINGNVATAWGLCAAAEKAGLPLFCGSYPITPATVILEELAKRKDLGVKTVQAEDEIAGICTAIGAAFAGNFAVTTTSGPGLSLKSEALGLAVMTELPLVVVDVQRGGPSTGLPTKTEQSDLQQALYGRNGECPVIVVAASSPSDCFHYAFEAGRLAMEHMTPVILLTDGFIANGSEPWRIPQMKDYPAIQPPIVDKAPEGGFMPYVRNEKLARGWAFPGKVGLEHRVGGLEKDCVKGCISHDPANHQKMTDTRAAKVAKAAEDIPAQSVWGDAEGDLLVVGWGGTRGHLQNAVDEMRKEGKKVSLCHFNYINPLPKGVHDIFAKFKKIVVCELNEGQFANYLRQNFQEFPYEQYNKCEGLPFTVAELKQKFESLLK
;
A
#
# COMPACT_ATOMS: atom_id res chain seq x y z
N MET A 1 40.54 -22.35 14.29
CA MET A 1 39.20 -22.04 13.80
C MET A 1 38.90 -20.61 14.23
N GLU A 2 38.84 -19.67 13.33
CA GLU A 2 38.36 -18.32 13.67
C GLU A 2 36.87 -18.44 14.04
N GLN A 3 36.54 -18.03 15.26
CA GLN A 3 35.16 -17.98 15.69
C GLN A 3 34.44 -16.92 14.83
N THR A 4 33.30 -17.26 14.24
CA THR A 4 32.40 -16.31 13.57
C THR A 4 32.09 -15.16 14.51
N LYS A 5 32.37 -13.92 14.08
CA LYS A 5 32.17 -12.75 14.91
C LYS A 5 30.73 -12.27 14.77
N VAL A 6 30.04 -12.14 15.90
CA VAL A 6 28.72 -11.46 15.92
C VAL A 6 28.95 -9.96 15.79
N ARG A 7 28.26 -9.33 14.84
CA ARG A 7 28.25 -7.87 14.66
C ARG A 7 26.85 -7.34 14.89
N GLU A 8 26.73 -6.30 15.71
CA GLU A 8 25.50 -5.58 15.89
C GLU A 8 25.35 -4.52 14.81
N LEU A 9 24.18 -4.46 14.17
CA LEU A 9 23.82 -3.51 13.14
C LEU A 9 22.59 -2.73 13.58
N GLN A 10 22.48 -1.46 13.15
CA GLN A 10 21.32 -0.62 13.43
C GLN A 10 20.15 -0.99 12.52
N ASP A 11 20.43 -1.16 11.24
CA ASP A 11 19.45 -1.54 10.23
C ASP A 11 20.09 -2.39 9.12
N VAL A 12 19.26 -3.12 8.40
CA VAL A 12 19.68 -3.98 7.29
C VAL A 12 18.59 -4.04 6.23
N VAL A 13 18.99 -4.04 4.98
CA VAL A 13 18.12 -4.29 3.84
C VAL A 13 18.50 -5.61 3.17
N ILE A 14 17.55 -6.56 3.13
CA ILE A 14 17.68 -7.83 2.40
C ILE A 14 16.74 -7.82 1.20
N ARG A 15 17.24 -8.26 0.06
CA ARG A 15 16.42 -8.48 -1.14
C ARG A 15 16.48 -9.95 -1.56
N PHE A 16 15.32 -10.61 -1.52
CA PHE A 16 15.10 -11.95 -2.04
C PHE A 16 14.64 -11.85 -3.49
N SER A 17 15.26 -12.59 -4.40
CA SER A 17 14.92 -12.49 -5.82
C SER A 17 15.10 -13.82 -6.56
N GLY A 18 14.14 -14.10 -7.45
CA GLY A 18 14.09 -15.33 -8.26
C GLY A 18 12.98 -15.22 -9.30
N ASP A 19 12.68 -16.32 -9.97
CA ASP A 19 11.53 -16.37 -10.87
C ASP A 19 10.20 -16.30 -10.10
N SER A 20 9.12 -15.90 -10.76
CA SER A 20 7.77 -15.81 -10.17
C SER A 20 7.29 -17.09 -9.49
N GLY A 21 7.86 -18.26 -9.82
CA GLY A 21 7.55 -19.55 -9.20
C GLY A 21 8.49 -19.98 -8.05
N ASP A 22 9.56 -19.25 -7.79
CA ASP A 22 10.58 -19.63 -6.80
C ASP A 22 10.18 -19.34 -5.34
N GLY A 23 9.01 -18.74 -5.10
CA GLY A 23 8.49 -18.53 -3.75
C GLY A 23 9.13 -17.39 -2.97
N MET A 24 9.76 -16.41 -3.63
CA MET A 24 10.45 -15.29 -2.98
C MET A 24 9.54 -14.44 -2.10
N GLN A 25 8.28 -14.29 -2.49
CA GLN A 25 7.27 -13.58 -1.68
C GLN A 25 7.05 -14.28 -0.33
N LEU A 26 6.97 -15.61 -0.31
CA LEU A 26 6.81 -16.38 0.92
C LEU A 26 8.08 -16.29 1.79
N THR A 27 9.25 -16.41 1.19
CA THR A 27 10.54 -16.31 1.88
C THR A 27 10.70 -14.96 2.58
N GLY A 28 10.46 -13.87 1.84
CA GLY A 28 10.52 -12.51 2.39
C GLY A 28 9.48 -12.27 3.48
N THR A 29 8.25 -12.75 3.30
CA THR A 29 7.19 -12.65 4.33
C THR A 29 7.58 -13.37 5.62
N LEU A 30 8.07 -14.62 5.53
CA LEU A 30 8.49 -15.38 6.72
C LEU A 30 9.67 -14.72 7.44
N PHE A 31 10.63 -14.17 6.69
CA PHE A 31 11.75 -13.44 7.26
C PHE A 31 11.29 -12.14 7.96
N SER A 32 10.46 -11.35 7.30
CA SER A 32 9.95 -10.08 7.83
C SER A 32 9.06 -10.29 9.05
N ASP A 33 8.15 -11.27 9.03
CA ASP A 33 7.28 -11.57 10.17
C ASP A 33 8.07 -12.09 11.37
N THR A 34 9.09 -12.95 11.15
CA THR A 34 9.98 -13.40 12.22
C THR A 34 10.72 -12.20 12.85
N SER A 35 11.25 -11.29 12.04
CA SER A 35 11.94 -10.09 12.53
C SER A 35 10.99 -9.13 13.25
N ALA A 36 9.74 -8.98 12.78
CA ALA A 36 8.72 -8.20 13.47
C ALA A 36 8.36 -8.76 14.85
N LEU A 37 8.32 -10.10 14.99
CA LEU A 37 8.07 -10.77 16.27
C LEU A 37 9.21 -10.57 17.28
N LEU A 38 10.45 -10.45 16.80
CA LEU A 38 11.61 -10.09 17.62
C LEU A 38 11.61 -8.61 18.04
N GLY A 39 10.68 -7.83 17.53
CA GLY A 39 10.53 -6.42 17.90
C GLY A 39 11.21 -5.43 16.97
N ASN A 40 11.81 -5.85 15.88
CA ASN A 40 12.43 -4.91 14.92
C ASN A 40 11.39 -4.00 14.24
N GLY A 41 11.77 -2.77 13.90
CA GLY A 41 11.13 -1.97 12.87
C GLY A 41 11.20 -2.70 11.54
N ILE A 42 10.12 -2.66 10.75
CA ILE A 42 10.03 -3.38 9.47
C ILE A 42 9.38 -2.48 8.44
N SER A 43 9.92 -2.48 7.24
CA SER A 43 9.25 -2.00 6.04
C SER A 43 9.54 -2.96 4.88
N THR A 44 8.51 -3.37 4.14
CA THR A 44 8.67 -4.33 3.05
C THR A 44 8.24 -3.78 1.72
N PHE A 45 8.86 -4.29 0.64
CA PHE A 45 8.50 -3.99 -0.73
C PHE A 45 8.43 -5.28 -1.55
N PRO A 46 7.23 -5.88 -1.69
CA PRO A 46 6.99 -6.94 -2.67
C PRO A 46 7.12 -6.38 -4.10
N ASP A 47 8.07 -6.89 -4.87
CA ASP A 47 8.31 -6.50 -6.25
C ASP A 47 7.90 -7.63 -7.18
N TYR A 48 6.76 -7.47 -7.82
CA TYR A 48 6.22 -8.46 -8.75
C TYR A 48 6.74 -8.20 -10.17
N PRO A 49 6.86 -9.25 -11.01
CA PRO A 49 7.24 -9.09 -12.41
C PRO A 49 6.32 -8.09 -13.11
N ALA A 50 6.89 -7.30 -13.99
CA ALA A 50 6.10 -6.38 -14.82
C ALA A 50 5.15 -7.15 -15.77
N GLU A 51 5.58 -8.32 -16.23
CA GLU A 51 4.81 -9.22 -17.07
C GLU A 51 4.47 -10.52 -16.31
N ILE A 52 3.19 -10.76 -16.08
CA ILE A 52 2.67 -11.88 -15.26
C ILE A 52 3.04 -13.25 -15.85
N ARG A 53 3.30 -13.33 -17.16
CA ARG A 53 3.61 -14.56 -17.89
C ARG A 53 4.97 -14.52 -18.60
N ALA A 54 5.90 -13.72 -18.11
CA ALA A 54 7.25 -13.73 -18.65
C ALA A 54 7.89 -15.14 -18.54
N PRO A 55 8.67 -15.55 -19.53
CA PRO A 55 9.37 -16.84 -19.48
C PRO A 55 10.31 -16.92 -18.26
N GLN A 56 10.36 -18.08 -17.63
CA GLN A 56 11.26 -18.33 -16.50
C GLN A 56 12.73 -18.23 -16.93
N GLY A 57 13.56 -17.66 -16.05
CA GLY A 57 14.98 -17.43 -16.32
C GLY A 57 15.28 -16.16 -17.11
N THR A 58 14.26 -15.34 -17.43
CA THR A 58 14.45 -14.03 -18.07
C THR A 58 14.37 -12.89 -17.06
N VAL A 59 15.05 -11.78 -17.32
CA VAL A 59 15.03 -10.59 -16.45
C VAL A 59 13.61 -10.05 -16.26
N ALA A 60 12.76 -10.13 -17.28
CA ALA A 60 11.36 -9.68 -17.21
C ALA A 60 10.48 -10.53 -16.27
N GLY A 61 10.85 -11.80 -16.03
CA GLY A 61 10.14 -12.75 -15.16
C GLY A 61 10.58 -12.72 -13.69
N VAL A 62 11.53 -11.85 -13.34
CA VAL A 62 12.09 -11.79 -11.99
C VAL A 62 11.06 -11.20 -11.02
N SER A 63 10.84 -11.93 -9.92
CA SER A 63 10.11 -11.50 -8.74
C SER A 63 11.08 -11.17 -7.61
N GLY A 64 10.79 -10.14 -6.84
CA GLY A 64 11.60 -9.74 -5.69
C GLY A 64 10.76 -9.48 -4.45
N PHE A 65 11.42 -9.55 -3.30
CA PHE A 65 10.85 -9.12 -2.02
C PHE A 65 11.95 -8.47 -1.20
N GLN A 66 11.79 -7.18 -0.93
CA GLN A 66 12.76 -6.43 -0.13
C GLN A 66 12.23 -6.26 1.28
N VAL A 67 13.10 -6.46 2.26
CA VAL A 67 12.84 -6.28 3.69
C VAL A 67 13.88 -5.33 4.26
N HIS A 68 13.45 -4.20 4.77
CA HIS A 68 14.23 -3.30 5.60
C HIS A 68 13.85 -3.54 7.05
N PHE A 69 14.80 -3.86 7.90
CA PHE A 69 14.54 -4.08 9.33
C PHE A 69 15.64 -3.44 10.19
N GLY A 70 15.25 -2.86 11.32
CA GLY A 70 16.15 -2.08 12.14
C GLY A 70 15.79 -2.05 13.63
N ASP A 71 16.66 -1.40 14.40
CA ASP A 71 16.51 -1.13 15.83
C ASP A 71 15.61 0.09 16.10
N HIS A 72 15.01 0.65 15.06
CA HIS A 72 14.08 1.78 15.09
C HIS A 72 12.92 1.54 14.12
N ARG A 73 11.99 2.51 14.04
CA ARG A 73 10.88 2.41 13.08
C ARG A 73 11.37 2.65 11.66
N GLU A 74 11.21 1.66 10.81
CA GLU A 74 11.52 1.78 9.38
C GLU A 74 10.33 2.38 8.63
N LEU A 75 10.58 3.48 7.89
CA LEU A 75 9.54 4.23 7.18
C LEU A 75 9.47 3.89 5.70
N ASN A 76 10.54 3.29 5.15
CA ASN A 76 10.64 2.88 3.75
C ASN A 76 11.45 1.57 3.63
N PRO A 77 11.38 0.89 2.49
CA PRO A 77 12.01 -0.43 2.31
C PRO A 77 13.54 -0.37 2.08
N GLY A 78 14.18 0.80 2.20
CA GLY A 78 15.58 1.02 1.92
C GLY A 78 15.88 1.22 0.42
N ASP A 79 16.90 2.00 0.10
CA ASP A 79 17.29 2.30 -1.28
C ASP A 79 18.09 1.15 -1.91
N TYR A 80 19.10 0.67 -1.17
CA TYR A 80 20.05 -0.36 -1.60
C TYR A 80 20.11 -1.49 -0.58
N CYS A 81 20.34 -2.71 -1.05
CA CYS A 81 20.39 -3.87 -0.16
C CYS A 81 21.82 -4.21 0.31
N ASP A 82 21.89 -4.59 1.58
CA ASP A 82 23.10 -5.15 2.23
C ASP A 82 23.29 -6.61 1.87
N VAL A 83 22.19 -7.33 1.62
CA VAL A 83 22.19 -8.73 1.22
C VAL A 83 21.23 -8.94 0.05
N LEU A 84 21.73 -9.55 -1.02
CA LEU A 84 20.92 -10.04 -2.13
C LEU A 84 20.93 -11.58 -2.12
N VAL A 85 19.75 -12.18 -2.06
CA VAL A 85 19.55 -13.62 -2.29
C VAL A 85 18.99 -13.79 -3.70
N ALA A 86 19.81 -14.29 -4.63
CA ALA A 86 19.45 -14.50 -6.03
C ALA A 86 19.34 -16.00 -6.33
N MET A 87 18.16 -16.45 -6.71
CA MET A 87 17.91 -17.88 -6.99
C MET A 87 18.31 -18.28 -8.42
N ASN A 88 18.74 -17.34 -9.26
CA ASN A 88 19.23 -17.59 -10.61
C ASN A 88 19.97 -16.36 -11.20
N PRO A 89 20.68 -16.51 -12.33
CA PRO A 89 21.41 -15.41 -12.98
C PRO A 89 20.53 -14.22 -13.40
N ALA A 90 19.28 -14.45 -13.82
CA ALA A 90 18.36 -13.37 -14.18
C ALA A 90 18.03 -12.48 -12.98
N ALA A 91 17.79 -13.10 -11.81
CA ALA A 91 17.59 -12.39 -10.55
C ALA A 91 18.81 -11.58 -10.13
N LEU A 92 20.01 -12.14 -10.28
CA LEU A 92 21.27 -11.44 -10.02
C LEU A 92 21.40 -10.21 -10.92
N LYS A 93 21.23 -10.38 -12.24
CA LYS A 93 21.35 -9.30 -13.23
C LYS A 93 20.35 -8.18 -13.01
N ALA A 94 19.08 -8.53 -12.74
CA ALA A 94 18.01 -7.56 -12.49
C ALA A 94 18.28 -6.69 -11.26
N ASN A 95 18.97 -7.23 -10.25
CA ASN A 95 19.14 -6.58 -8.95
C ASN A 95 20.55 -6.05 -8.69
N ARG A 96 21.51 -6.21 -9.61
CA ARG A 96 22.88 -5.70 -9.47
C ARG A 96 22.94 -4.21 -9.09
N LYS A 97 22.07 -3.41 -9.69
CA LYS A 97 21.99 -1.96 -9.47
C LYS A 97 21.54 -1.56 -8.05
N TRP A 98 20.96 -2.48 -7.30
CA TRP A 98 20.44 -2.24 -5.95
C TRP A 98 21.40 -2.67 -4.84
N LEU A 99 22.61 -3.17 -5.18
CA LEU A 99 23.59 -3.58 -4.20
C LEU A 99 24.32 -2.37 -3.60
N LYS A 100 24.43 -2.32 -2.28
CA LYS A 100 25.37 -1.42 -1.58
C LYS A 100 26.81 -1.86 -1.86
N PRO A 101 27.78 -0.95 -1.90
CA PRO A 101 29.19 -1.34 -1.95
C PRO A 101 29.55 -2.32 -0.82
N GLY A 102 30.20 -3.44 -1.15
CA GLY A 102 30.57 -4.48 -0.19
C GLY A 102 29.40 -5.35 0.30
N ALA A 103 28.24 -5.27 -0.33
CA ALA A 103 27.09 -6.12 0.00
C ALA A 103 27.41 -7.62 -0.14
N THR A 104 26.66 -8.44 0.58
CA THR A 104 26.70 -9.89 0.46
C THR A 104 25.74 -10.36 -0.63
N VAL A 105 26.22 -11.22 -1.55
CA VAL A 105 25.41 -11.83 -2.60
C VAL A 105 25.40 -13.34 -2.37
N ILE A 106 24.21 -13.91 -2.23
CA ILE A 106 23.98 -15.35 -2.13
C ILE A 106 23.33 -15.79 -3.44
N LEU A 107 24.03 -16.59 -4.24
CA LEU A 107 23.57 -17.04 -5.56
C LEU A 107 23.50 -18.57 -5.61
N ASP A 108 22.35 -19.15 -6.03
CA ASP A 108 22.24 -20.60 -6.24
C ASP A 108 23.20 -21.08 -7.34
N GLY A 109 24.28 -21.80 -6.94
CA GLY A 109 25.33 -22.30 -7.83
C GLY A 109 24.77 -23.21 -8.91
N ASP A 110 23.82 -24.08 -8.58
CA ASP A 110 23.20 -25.01 -9.53
C ASP A 110 22.45 -24.28 -10.67
N SER A 111 22.14 -23.01 -10.47
CA SER A 111 21.45 -22.20 -11.47
C SER A 111 22.38 -21.59 -12.53
N ILE A 112 23.70 -21.64 -12.32
CA ILE A 112 24.70 -21.07 -13.24
C ILE A 112 24.97 -22.09 -14.36
N THR A 113 24.07 -22.14 -15.32
CA THR A 113 24.16 -22.98 -16.53
C THR A 113 24.20 -22.12 -17.78
N GLU A 114 24.80 -22.61 -18.86
CA GLU A 114 24.85 -21.90 -20.14
C GLU A 114 23.47 -21.51 -20.62
N GLU A 115 22.46 -22.38 -20.45
CA GLU A 115 21.06 -22.11 -20.80
C GLU A 115 20.47 -20.95 -20.00
N HIS A 116 20.67 -20.93 -18.66
CA HIS A 116 20.13 -19.87 -17.81
C HIS A 116 20.85 -18.54 -18.03
N LEU A 117 22.16 -18.56 -18.22
CA LEU A 117 22.94 -17.37 -18.55
C LEU A 117 22.49 -16.75 -19.86
N LYS A 118 22.29 -17.56 -20.90
CA LYS A 118 21.78 -17.12 -22.21
C LYS A 118 20.38 -16.54 -22.11
N LYS A 119 19.46 -17.18 -21.37
CA LYS A 119 18.09 -16.67 -21.14
C LYS A 119 18.12 -15.33 -20.41
N ALA A 120 19.01 -15.16 -19.43
CA ALA A 120 19.21 -13.92 -18.70
C ALA A 120 19.97 -12.85 -19.51
N GLY A 121 20.45 -13.17 -20.71
CA GLY A 121 21.14 -12.25 -21.60
C GLY A 121 22.57 -11.94 -21.17
N PHE A 122 23.28 -12.90 -20.55
CA PHE A 122 24.72 -12.79 -20.30
C PHE A 122 25.51 -13.09 -21.58
N ALA A 123 26.60 -12.36 -21.76
CA ALA A 123 27.51 -12.54 -22.89
C ALA A 123 28.58 -13.60 -22.61
N THR A 124 28.89 -13.87 -21.33
CA THR A 124 29.92 -14.78 -20.87
C THR A 124 29.33 -15.90 -19.99
N LEU A 125 30.15 -16.93 -19.71
CA LEU A 125 29.80 -17.99 -18.77
C LEU A 125 30.15 -17.63 -17.31
N ASP A 126 30.76 -16.49 -17.09
CA ASP A 126 31.08 -15.96 -15.76
C ASP A 126 30.20 -14.72 -15.45
N PRO A 127 29.02 -14.92 -14.82
CA PRO A 127 28.12 -13.85 -14.49
C PRO A 127 28.68 -12.91 -13.41
N LEU A 128 29.61 -13.37 -12.57
CA LEU A 128 30.18 -12.56 -11.50
C LEU A 128 31.15 -11.54 -12.07
N ALA A 129 32.06 -11.97 -12.94
CA ALA A 129 33.00 -11.08 -13.63
C ALA A 129 32.25 -10.11 -14.56
N GLU A 130 31.24 -10.58 -15.34
CA GLU A 130 30.47 -9.71 -16.23
C GLU A 130 29.74 -8.58 -15.49
N LEU A 131 29.29 -8.83 -14.25
CA LEU A 131 28.58 -7.84 -13.43
C LEU A 131 29.51 -7.04 -12.49
N GLY A 132 30.83 -7.29 -12.52
CA GLY A 132 31.81 -6.60 -11.67
C GLY A 132 31.56 -6.83 -10.19
N LEU A 133 31.45 -8.08 -9.76
CA LEU A 133 31.15 -8.44 -8.37
C LEU A 133 32.40 -8.77 -7.54
N ASP A 134 33.61 -8.49 -8.04
CA ASP A 134 34.88 -8.80 -7.37
C ASP A 134 35.05 -8.10 -6.01
N GLU A 135 34.42 -6.95 -5.81
CA GLU A 135 34.46 -6.19 -4.55
C GLU A 135 33.30 -6.53 -3.59
N TYR A 136 32.51 -7.56 -3.93
CA TYR A 136 31.35 -7.99 -3.13
C TYR A 136 31.63 -9.30 -2.40
N ASN A 137 30.91 -9.53 -1.30
CA ASN A 137 31.00 -10.81 -0.58
C ASN A 137 30.09 -11.83 -1.26
N VAL A 138 30.60 -12.54 -2.26
CA VAL A 138 29.81 -13.49 -3.05
C VAL A 138 29.94 -14.90 -2.47
N VAL A 139 28.79 -15.51 -2.13
CA VAL A 139 28.67 -16.90 -1.67
C VAL A 139 27.78 -17.65 -2.66
N VAL A 140 28.27 -18.75 -3.19
CA VAL A 140 27.63 -19.53 -4.28
C VAL A 140 27.40 -20.97 -3.82
N PRO A 141 26.39 -21.19 -2.93
CA PRO A 141 26.01 -22.55 -2.53
C PRO A 141 25.21 -23.25 -3.62
N ASP A 142 25.36 -24.57 -3.74
CA ASP A 142 24.54 -25.41 -4.62
C ASP A 142 23.17 -25.67 -3.98
N ILE A 143 22.38 -24.61 -3.83
CA ILE A 143 21.11 -24.61 -3.06
C ILE A 143 20.15 -25.68 -3.55
N THR A 144 20.00 -25.83 -4.86
CA THR A 144 19.08 -26.80 -5.46
C THR A 144 19.51 -28.22 -5.18
N SER A 145 20.80 -28.58 -5.36
CA SER A 145 21.34 -29.91 -5.11
C SER A 145 21.34 -30.26 -3.63
N MET A 146 21.70 -29.32 -2.76
CA MET A 146 21.66 -29.52 -1.31
C MET A 146 20.23 -29.70 -0.80
N THR A 147 19.27 -28.98 -1.38
CA THR A 147 17.84 -29.18 -1.07
C THR A 147 17.39 -30.58 -1.47
N ARG A 148 17.79 -31.10 -2.65
CA ARG A 148 17.46 -32.46 -3.08
C ARG A 148 18.04 -33.50 -2.13
N GLU A 149 19.28 -33.33 -1.71
CA GLU A 149 19.93 -34.27 -0.77
C GLU A 149 19.23 -34.24 0.60
N ALA A 150 18.93 -33.08 1.13
CA ALA A 150 18.24 -32.93 2.42
C ALA A 150 16.82 -33.55 2.41
N LEU A 151 16.18 -33.61 1.26
CA LEU A 151 14.78 -34.03 1.12
C LEU A 151 14.62 -35.41 0.46
N LYS A 152 15.70 -36.14 0.17
CA LYS A 152 15.67 -37.44 -0.55
C LYS A 152 14.77 -38.48 0.13
N GLU A 153 14.66 -38.46 1.46
CA GLU A 153 13.90 -39.43 2.24
C GLU A 153 12.42 -39.02 2.45
N THR A 154 12.00 -37.87 1.92
CA THR A 154 10.62 -37.36 2.12
C THR A 154 9.58 -38.04 1.23
N GLY A 155 9.99 -38.79 0.22
CA GLY A 155 9.12 -39.45 -0.76
C GLY A 155 8.42 -38.48 -1.72
N LEU A 156 8.78 -37.18 -1.74
CA LEU A 156 8.26 -36.20 -2.68
C LEU A 156 8.89 -36.37 -4.07
N ASP A 157 8.13 -36.02 -5.12
CA ASP A 157 8.67 -35.93 -6.47
C ASP A 157 9.70 -34.78 -6.61
N ASN A 158 10.57 -34.87 -7.62
CA ASN A 158 11.65 -33.89 -7.82
C ASN A 158 11.12 -32.45 -8.01
N LYS A 159 9.93 -32.29 -8.59
CA LYS A 159 9.33 -30.96 -8.79
C LYS A 159 8.89 -30.34 -7.46
N ALA A 160 8.32 -31.13 -6.57
CA ALA A 160 7.93 -30.69 -5.22
C ALA A 160 9.17 -30.39 -4.36
N VAL A 161 10.21 -31.22 -4.45
CA VAL A 161 11.50 -31.02 -3.75
C VAL A 161 12.15 -29.71 -4.16
N VAL A 162 12.31 -29.45 -5.47
CA VAL A 162 12.94 -28.22 -5.97
C VAL A 162 12.15 -26.96 -5.57
N LYS A 163 10.84 -27.04 -5.38
CA LYS A 163 10.05 -25.91 -4.87
C LYS A 163 10.38 -25.52 -3.43
N CYS A 164 11.09 -26.38 -2.67
CA CYS A 164 11.50 -26.06 -1.31
C CYS A 164 12.86 -25.34 -1.23
N LYS A 165 13.57 -25.11 -2.35
CA LYS A 165 14.88 -24.45 -2.38
C LYS A 165 14.88 -23.04 -1.77
N ASN A 166 13.77 -22.33 -1.87
CA ASN A 166 13.58 -21.03 -1.24
C ASN A 166 13.62 -21.10 0.29
N MET A 167 13.18 -22.20 0.88
CA MET A 167 13.27 -22.41 2.33
C MET A 167 14.69 -22.70 2.78
N PHE A 168 15.52 -23.35 1.93
CA PHE A 168 16.95 -23.49 2.19
C PHE A 168 17.62 -22.10 2.25
N ALA A 169 17.34 -21.23 1.27
CA ALA A 169 17.84 -19.85 1.28
C ALA A 169 17.36 -19.05 2.50
N LEU A 170 16.11 -19.27 2.95
CA LEU A 170 15.59 -18.68 4.19
C LEU A 170 16.39 -19.15 5.42
N GLY A 171 16.74 -20.44 5.49
CA GLY A 171 17.56 -21.00 6.57
C GLY A 171 18.94 -20.34 6.66
N ILE A 172 19.59 -20.10 5.51
CA ILE A 172 20.87 -19.33 5.48
C ILE A 172 20.66 -17.94 6.09
N CYS A 173 19.59 -17.23 5.71
CA CYS A 173 19.32 -15.89 6.23
C CYS A 173 18.97 -15.91 7.71
N PHE A 174 18.29 -16.94 8.21
CA PHE A 174 17.99 -17.08 9.65
C PHE A 174 19.28 -17.21 10.46
N TRP A 175 20.23 -18.02 10.01
CA TRP A 175 21.53 -18.09 10.66
C TRP A 175 22.31 -16.76 10.54
N LEU A 176 22.34 -16.15 9.35
CA LEU A 176 23.10 -14.93 9.09
C LEU A 176 22.67 -13.76 10.00
N PHE A 177 21.38 -13.70 10.34
CA PHE A 177 20.80 -12.61 11.15
C PHE A 177 20.28 -13.07 12.52
N ASP A 178 20.72 -14.24 12.98
CA ASP A 178 20.35 -14.78 14.30
C ASP A 178 18.83 -14.78 14.55
N ARG A 179 18.08 -15.39 13.59
CA ARG A 179 16.62 -15.46 13.65
C ARG A 179 16.13 -16.84 14.08
N PRO A 180 15.21 -16.95 15.06
CA PRO A 180 14.60 -18.22 15.43
C PRO A 180 13.67 -18.74 14.33
N GLU A 181 13.65 -20.05 14.14
CA GLU A 181 12.85 -20.72 13.11
C GLU A 181 11.38 -20.93 13.54
N ASP A 182 11.07 -20.85 14.84
CA ASP A 182 9.79 -21.28 15.43
C ASP A 182 8.55 -20.73 14.72
N TYR A 183 8.56 -19.45 14.37
CA TYR A 183 7.43 -18.83 13.68
C TYR A 183 7.24 -19.41 12.28
N ALA A 184 8.32 -19.52 11.52
CA ALA A 184 8.29 -20.07 10.17
C ALA A 184 7.80 -21.53 10.17
N LEU A 185 8.28 -22.34 11.13
CA LEU A 185 7.86 -23.73 11.28
C LEU A 185 6.36 -23.84 11.58
N LYS A 186 5.85 -23.04 12.52
CA LYS A 186 4.41 -22.98 12.85
C LYS A 186 3.55 -22.50 11.66
N TYR A 187 4.03 -21.51 10.93
CA TYR A 187 3.34 -21.01 9.74
C TYR A 187 3.21 -22.10 8.67
N LEU A 188 4.31 -22.82 8.40
CA LEU A 188 4.33 -23.90 7.42
C LEU A 188 3.37 -25.05 7.80
N ASP A 189 3.29 -25.39 9.09
CA ASP A 189 2.30 -26.36 9.60
C ASP A 189 0.88 -25.84 9.38
N GLY A 190 0.58 -24.62 9.76
CA GLY A 190 -0.73 -24.02 9.56
C GLY A 190 -1.18 -23.97 8.11
N LYS A 191 -0.26 -23.69 7.20
CA LYS A 191 -0.53 -23.54 5.77
C LYS A 191 -0.63 -24.84 5.01
N PHE A 192 0.24 -25.79 5.31
CA PHE A 192 0.42 -27.00 4.48
C PHE A 192 0.01 -28.31 5.16
N ALA A 193 0.16 -28.45 6.50
CA ALA A 193 0.03 -29.74 7.15
C ALA A 193 -1.36 -30.40 6.97
N LYS A 194 -2.42 -29.61 6.93
CA LYS A 194 -3.80 -30.15 6.71
C LYS A 194 -4.01 -30.68 5.29
N LYS A 195 -3.34 -30.11 4.27
CA LYS A 195 -3.53 -30.47 2.86
C LYS A 195 -2.45 -31.43 2.36
N ASN A 196 -1.22 -31.22 2.79
CA ASN A 196 -0.04 -32.01 2.38
C ASN A 196 1.02 -32.00 3.48
N PRO A 197 0.94 -32.92 4.48
CA PRO A 197 1.91 -32.99 5.58
C PRO A 197 3.36 -33.20 5.11
N ALA A 198 3.57 -33.94 4.01
CA ALA A 198 4.90 -34.19 3.47
C ALA A 198 5.55 -32.90 2.96
N VAL A 199 4.79 -32.00 2.33
CA VAL A 199 5.28 -30.68 1.89
C VAL A 199 5.59 -29.79 3.10
N ALA A 200 4.77 -29.81 4.15
CA ALA A 200 5.08 -29.07 5.38
C ALA A 200 6.42 -29.54 5.97
N GLN A 201 6.60 -30.84 6.11
CA GLN A 201 7.84 -31.42 6.64
C GLN A 201 9.06 -31.11 5.76
N ALA A 202 8.90 -31.23 4.44
CA ALA A 202 10.00 -30.93 3.50
C ALA A 202 10.48 -29.49 3.61
N ASN A 203 9.55 -28.51 3.67
CA ASN A 203 9.92 -27.11 3.85
C ASN A 203 10.66 -26.86 5.17
N LYS A 204 10.26 -27.53 6.27
CA LYS A 204 10.97 -27.43 7.57
C LYS A 204 12.37 -28.02 7.50
N LEU A 205 12.54 -29.18 6.86
CA LEU A 205 13.85 -29.79 6.66
C LEU A 205 14.76 -28.92 5.78
N ALA A 206 14.21 -28.27 4.76
CA ALA A 206 14.97 -27.34 3.91
C ALA A 206 15.48 -26.12 4.69
N ILE A 207 14.65 -25.53 5.59
CA ILE A 207 15.10 -24.43 6.48
C ILE A 207 16.27 -24.90 7.34
N ALA A 208 16.12 -26.02 8.05
CA ALA A 208 17.16 -26.57 8.91
C ALA A 208 18.46 -26.89 8.14
N ALA A 209 18.34 -27.41 6.90
CA ALA A 209 19.50 -27.69 6.06
C ALA A 209 20.24 -26.41 5.65
N GLY A 210 19.52 -25.35 5.27
CA GLY A 210 20.12 -24.06 4.95
C GLY A 210 20.79 -23.38 6.16
N TYR A 211 20.15 -23.44 7.32
CA TYR A 211 20.72 -22.96 8.59
C TYR A 211 22.03 -23.68 8.92
N ASN A 212 22.01 -25.02 8.87
CA ASN A 212 23.19 -25.85 9.13
C ASN A 212 24.31 -25.63 8.10
N TYR A 213 23.97 -25.42 6.84
CA TYR A 213 24.95 -25.06 5.82
C TYR A 213 25.71 -23.80 6.21
N ALA A 214 24.99 -22.71 6.52
CA ALA A 214 25.63 -21.45 6.90
C ALA A 214 26.46 -21.57 8.18
N ALA A 215 26.00 -22.34 9.17
CA ALA A 215 26.68 -22.55 10.43
C ALA A 215 28.00 -23.34 10.29
N ASN A 216 28.06 -24.29 9.35
CA ASN A 216 29.17 -25.27 9.31
C ASN A 216 30.18 -25.01 8.20
N THR A 217 29.84 -24.22 7.15
CA THR A 217 30.74 -24.05 5.99
C THR A 217 31.74 -22.91 6.16
N HIS A 218 31.57 -22.05 7.14
CA HIS A 218 32.42 -20.87 7.39
C HIS A 218 32.59 -19.94 6.17
N GLN A 219 31.66 -19.98 5.22
CA GLN A 219 31.68 -19.11 4.05
C GLN A 219 31.24 -17.66 4.39
N PHE A 220 30.56 -17.47 5.51
CA PHE A 220 30.19 -16.16 6.02
C PHE A 220 31.18 -15.75 7.12
N ALA A 221 31.86 -14.63 6.92
CA ALA A 221 32.85 -14.11 7.88
C ALA A 221 32.20 -13.65 9.22
N ASN A 222 30.93 -13.24 9.20
CA ASN A 222 30.19 -12.76 10.36
C ASN A 222 28.76 -13.26 10.32
N ASN A 223 28.13 -13.36 11.49
CA ASN A 223 26.68 -13.26 11.61
C ASN A 223 26.33 -11.91 12.27
N TYR A 224 25.07 -11.49 12.14
CA TYR A 224 24.62 -10.16 12.50
C TYR A 224 23.45 -10.22 13.46
N THR A 225 23.40 -9.28 14.38
CA THR A 225 22.24 -9.05 15.25
C THR A 225 21.71 -7.63 15.05
N VAL A 226 20.41 -7.46 15.19
CA VAL A 226 19.73 -6.17 15.15
C VAL A 226 18.84 -6.09 16.37
N ALA A 227 19.04 -5.08 17.20
CA ALA A 227 18.28 -4.89 18.44
C ALA A 227 16.77 -4.62 18.15
N PRO A 228 15.88 -4.90 19.12
CA PRO A 228 14.47 -4.52 18.99
C PRO A 228 14.30 -2.99 18.93
N ALA A 229 13.38 -2.52 18.09
CA ALA A 229 12.99 -1.12 18.03
C ALA A 229 12.16 -0.72 19.28
N PRO A 230 12.36 0.47 19.84
CA PRO A 230 11.49 0.99 20.88
C PRO A 230 10.03 1.08 20.40
N ARG A 231 9.11 0.53 21.18
CA ARG A 231 7.68 0.51 20.84
C ARG A 231 6.81 0.84 22.03
N GLU A 232 5.69 1.49 21.77
CA GLU A 232 4.64 1.63 22.78
C GLU A 232 4.09 0.25 23.19
N LYS A 233 3.61 0.15 24.43
CA LYS A 233 2.95 -1.08 24.90
C LYS A 233 1.67 -1.34 24.09
N GLY A 234 1.44 -2.58 23.69
CA GLY A 234 0.27 -2.97 22.93
C GLY A 234 0.42 -4.34 22.26
N THR A 235 -0.64 -4.76 21.57
CA THR A 235 -0.61 -5.95 20.73
C THR A 235 -0.27 -5.51 19.31
N TYR A 236 0.73 -6.14 18.71
CA TYR A 236 1.20 -5.84 17.37
C TYR A 236 1.00 -7.02 16.43
N ARG A 237 0.84 -6.71 15.17
CA ARG A 237 0.97 -7.66 14.07
C ARG A 237 1.65 -7.00 12.87
N SER A 238 2.24 -7.79 12.00
CA SER A 238 2.60 -7.36 10.66
C SER A 238 1.31 -7.24 9.83
N ILE A 239 1.12 -6.13 9.10
CA ILE A 239 -0.06 -5.89 8.27
C ILE A 239 0.34 -5.24 6.96
N ASN A 240 -0.27 -5.69 5.86
CA ASN A 240 -0.18 -4.99 4.58
C ASN A 240 -1.36 -4.02 4.39
N GLY A 241 -1.18 -3.04 3.51
CA GLY A 241 -2.16 -1.98 3.35
C GLY A 241 -3.52 -2.44 2.84
N ASN A 242 -3.59 -3.45 1.96
CA ASN A 242 -4.86 -3.99 1.49
C ASN A 242 -5.69 -4.61 2.62
N VAL A 243 -5.05 -5.40 3.49
CA VAL A 243 -5.71 -5.98 4.68
C VAL A 243 -6.10 -4.90 5.67
N ALA A 244 -5.23 -3.91 5.89
CA ALA A 244 -5.50 -2.76 6.75
C ALA A 244 -6.71 -1.96 6.24
N THR A 245 -6.79 -1.70 4.94
CA THR A 245 -7.95 -1.05 4.30
C THR A 245 -9.24 -1.83 4.56
N ALA A 246 -9.26 -3.13 4.30
CA ALA A 246 -10.44 -3.96 4.54
C ALA A 246 -10.91 -3.90 6.01
N TRP A 247 -9.98 -3.93 6.95
CA TRP A 247 -10.30 -3.87 8.38
C TRP A 247 -10.75 -2.49 8.83
N GLY A 248 -10.18 -1.41 8.26
CA GLY A 248 -10.62 -0.03 8.50
C GLY A 248 -12.07 0.20 8.06
N LEU A 249 -12.44 -0.37 6.89
CA LEU A 249 -13.84 -0.35 6.42
C LEU A 249 -14.79 -1.13 7.34
N CYS A 250 -14.37 -2.29 7.83
CA CYS A 250 -15.16 -3.05 8.83
C CYS A 250 -15.34 -2.23 10.13
N ALA A 251 -14.28 -1.57 10.58
CA ALA A 251 -14.33 -0.72 11.77
C ALA A 251 -15.28 0.47 11.58
N ALA A 252 -15.31 1.10 10.40
CA ALA A 252 -16.24 2.18 10.10
C ALA A 252 -17.69 1.69 10.11
N ALA A 253 -17.96 0.52 9.54
CA ALA A 253 -19.28 -0.10 9.55
C ALA A 253 -19.77 -0.38 10.99
N GLU A 254 -18.90 -0.94 11.83
CA GLU A 254 -19.18 -1.20 13.26
C GLU A 254 -19.51 0.09 14.00
N LYS A 255 -18.70 1.14 13.81
CA LYS A 255 -18.90 2.45 14.47
C LYS A 255 -20.12 3.21 13.99
N ALA A 256 -20.60 2.94 12.78
CA ALA A 256 -21.84 3.46 12.25
C ALA A 256 -23.07 2.61 12.62
N GLY A 257 -22.87 1.39 13.12
CA GLY A 257 -23.95 0.43 13.37
C GLY A 257 -24.67 -0.04 12.10
N LEU A 258 -23.97 -0.07 10.96
CA LEU A 258 -24.50 -0.40 9.65
C LEU A 258 -23.82 -1.65 9.06
N PRO A 259 -24.56 -2.48 8.30
CA PRO A 259 -23.95 -3.59 7.58
C PRO A 259 -23.02 -3.06 6.46
N LEU A 260 -21.84 -3.69 6.32
CA LEU A 260 -20.91 -3.39 5.23
C LEU A 260 -21.28 -4.18 3.97
N PHE A 261 -21.34 -3.49 2.84
CA PHE A 261 -21.52 -4.08 1.52
C PHE A 261 -20.37 -3.66 0.60
N CYS A 262 -19.70 -4.64 -0.02
CA CYS A 262 -18.69 -4.40 -1.04
C CYS A 262 -19.12 -4.99 -2.39
N GLY A 263 -19.42 -4.12 -3.36
CA GLY A 263 -19.66 -4.50 -4.74
C GLY A 263 -18.46 -4.16 -5.61
N SER A 264 -17.75 -5.17 -6.14
CA SER A 264 -16.49 -4.93 -6.82
C SER A 264 -16.20 -5.93 -7.94
N TYR A 265 -15.21 -5.62 -8.76
CA TYR A 265 -14.63 -6.49 -9.78
C TYR A 265 -13.12 -6.66 -9.49
N PRO A 266 -12.57 -7.88 -9.61
CA PRO A 266 -11.16 -8.14 -9.31
C PRO A 266 -10.21 -7.39 -10.26
N ILE A 267 -9.27 -6.63 -9.68
CA ILE A 267 -8.21 -5.96 -10.41
C ILE A 267 -6.95 -5.83 -9.55
N THR A 268 -5.78 -6.09 -10.15
CA THR A 268 -4.49 -5.87 -9.48
C THR A 268 -4.24 -4.35 -9.29
N PRO A 269 -3.83 -3.91 -8.07
CA PRO A 269 -3.53 -4.69 -6.86
C PRO A 269 -4.68 -4.71 -5.83
N ALA A 270 -5.88 -4.25 -6.15
CA ALA A 270 -7.00 -4.05 -5.22
C ALA A 270 -7.75 -5.34 -4.81
N THR A 271 -7.59 -6.44 -5.55
CA THR A 271 -8.35 -7.70 -5.34
C THR A 271 -8.27 -8.23 -3.92
N VAL A 272 -7.12 -8.08 -3.25
CA VAL A 272 -6.90 -8.55 -1.88
C VAL A 272 -7.88 -7.93 -0.88
N ILE A 273 -8.32 -6.69 -1.10
CA ILE A 273 -9.33 -6.03 -0.24
C ILE A 273 -10.65 -6.78 -0.32
N LEU A 274 -11.14 -7.09 -1.54
CA LEU A 274 -12.37 -7.85 -1.75
C LEU A 274 -12.27 -9.26 -1.13
N GLU A 275 -11.13 -9.94 -1.32
CA GLU A 275 -10.89 -11.27 -0.74
C GLU A 275 -10.87 -11.25 0.78
N GLU A 276 -10.29 -10.22 1.40
CA GLU A 276 -10.26 -10.08 2.86
C GLU A 276 -11.64 -9.76 3.42
N LEU A 277 -12.40 -8.88 2.78
CA LEU A 277 -13.79 -8.59 3.14
C LEU A 277 -14.70 -9.83 3.01
N ALA A 278 -14.50 -10.65 1.97
CA ALA A 278 -15.26 -11.88 1.78
C ALA A 278 -15.05 -12.92 2.90
N LYS A 279 -13.95 -12.84 3.65
CA LYS A 279 -13.69 -13.68 4.82
C LYS A 279 -14.45 -13.20 6.08
N ARG A 280 -14.88 -11.94 6.11
CA ARG A 280 -15.51 -11.30 7.29
C ARG A 280 -17.03 -11.53 7.37
N LYS A 281 -17.50 -12.74 7.04
CA LYS A 281 -18.90 -13.13 7.22
C LYS A 281 -19.34 -13.13 8.69
N ASP A 282 -18.38 -13.34 9.58
CA ASP A 282 -18.52 -13.23 11.04
C ASP A 282 -18.93 -11.83 11.50
N LEU A 283 -18.56 -10.78 10.74
CA LEU A 283 -18.95 -9.39 10.96
C LEU A 283 -20.15 -8.95 10.13
N GLY A 284 -20.85 -9.87 9.47
CA GLY A 284 -22.01 -9.58 8.62
C GLY A 284 -21.66 -8.87 7.30
N VAL A 285 -20.40 -8.89 6.88
CA VAL A 285 -19.97 -8.30 5.61
C VAL A 285 -20.57 -9.03 4.42
N LYS A 286 -21.16 -8.28 3.50
CA LYS A 286 -21.71 -8.76 2.23
C LYS A 286 -20.81 -8.37 1.09
N THR A 287 -20.39 -9.33 0.27
CA THR A 287 -19.55 -9.07 -0.91
C THR A 287 -20.22 -9.60 -2.17
N VAL A 288 -20.13 -8.81 -3.23
CA VAL A 288 -20.56 -9.20 -4.58
C VAL A 288 -19.41 -8.99 -5.53
N GLN A 289 -18.96 -10.06 -6.17
CA GLN A 289 -18.08 -9.98 -7.32
C GLN A 289 -18.94 -9.85 -8.57
N ALA A 290 -18.87 -8.67 -9.20
CA ALA A 290 -19.62 -8.37 -10.41
C ALA A 290 -18.85 -8.82 -11.68
N GLU A 291 -19.50 -8.74 -12.84
CA GLU A 291 -18.89 -9.05 -14.13
C GLU A 291 -17.94 -7.98 -14.65
N ASP A 292 -18.07 -6.73 -14.19
CA ASP A 292 -17.20 -5.60 -14.51
C ASP A 292 -17.24 -4.51 -13.43
N GLU A 293 -16.47 -3.45 -13.62
CA GLU A 293 -16.36 -2.33 -12.70
C GLU A 293 -17.64 -1.50 -12.60
N ILE A 294 -18.40 -1.38 -13.69
CA ILE A 294 -19.65 -0.61 -13.75
C ILE A 294 -20.72 -1.32 -12.91
N ALA A 295 -20.90 -2.61 -13.13
CA ALA A 295 -21.81 -3.42 -12.33
C ALA A 295 -21.41 -3.42 -10.84
N GLY A 296 -20.10 -3.49 -10.54
CA GLY A 296 -19.58 -3.44 -9.19
C GLY A 296 -20.02 -2.18 -8.42
N ILE A 297 -19.78 -1.00 -8.97
CA ILE A 297 -20.18 0.27 -8.32
C ILE A 297 -21.70 0.45 -8.29
N CYS A 298 -22.43 0.04 -9.32
CA CYS A 298 -23.89 0.15 -9.35
C CYS A 298 -24.54 -0.71 -8.26
N THR A 299 -24.03 -1.92 -7.99
CA THR A 299 -24.51 -2.74 -6.86
C THR A 299 -24.25 -2.08 -5.51
N ALA A 300 -23.09 -1.41 -5.36
CA ALA A 300 -22.75 -0.66 -4.15
C ALA A 300 -23.68 0.56 -3.95
N ILE A 301 -24.00 1.31 -5.00
CA ILE A 301 -24.96 2.43 -4.94
C ILE A 301 -26.36 1.93 -4.51
N GLY A 302 -26.81 0.80 -5.06
CA GLY A 302 -28.07 0.17 -4.66
C GLY A 302 -28.06 -0.25 -3.19
N ALA A 303 -26.95 -0.79 -2.70
CA ALA A 303 -26.77 -1.15 -1.30
C ALA A 303 -26.75 0.07 -0.37
N ALA A 304 -26.14 1.19 -0.78
CA ALA A 304 -26.17 2.46 -0.06
C ALA A 304 -27.61 2.99 0.05
N PHE A 305 -28.38 2.95 -1.04
CA PHE A 305 -29.80 3.30 -1.00
C PHE A 305 -30.58 2.45 -0.01
N ALA A 306 -30.25 1.15 0.07
CA ALA A 306 -30.89 0.20 0.98
C ALA A 306 -30.40 0.28 2.45
N GLY A 307 -29.54 1.23 2.80
CA GLY A 307 -29.09 1.45 4.18
C GLY A 307 -27.85 0.66 4.59
N ASN A 308 -27.01 0.26 3.64
CA ASN A 308 -25.71 -0.33 3.95
C ASN A 308 -24.60 0.72 3.83
N PHE A 309 -23.54 0.57 4.63
CA PHE A 309 -22.28 1.23 4.30
C PHE A 309 -21.67 0.55 3.07
N ALA A 310 -21.67 1.27 1.96
CA ALA A 310 -21.32 0.72 0.65
C ALA A 310 -19.90 1.08 0.21
N VAL A 311 -19.21 0.10 -0.37
CA VAL A 311 -17.82 0.20 -0.80
C VAL A 311 -17.66 -0.46 -2.17
N THR A 312 -16.79 0.09 -2.99
CA THR A 312 -16.24 -0.57 -4.19
C THR A 312 -14.74 -0.38 -4.23
N THR A 313 -14.00 -1.38 -4.73
CA THR A 313 -12.53 -1.33 -4.82
C THR A 313 -12.10 -1.42 -6.27
N THR A 314 -11.03 -0.71 -6.63
CA THR A 314 -10.54 -0.66 -8.00
C THR A 314 -9.09 -0.19 -8.09
N SER A 315 -8.62 0.07 -9.30
CA SER A 315 -7.39 0.75 -9.71
C SER A 315 -7.73 1.70 -10.85
N GLY A 316 -6.82 2.56 -11.28
CA GLY A 316 -7.06 3.62 -12.26
C GLY A 316 -7.94 3.28 -13.47
N PRO A 317 -7.71 2.17 -14.20
CA PRO A 317 -8.58 1.79 -15.32
C PRO A 317 -10.04 1.57 -14.90
N GLY A 318 -10.25 0.94 -13.76
CA GLY A 318 -11.60 0.71 -13.25
C GLY A 318 -12.25 1.98 -12.66
N LEU A 319 -11.45 2.91 -12.10
CA LEU A 319 -11.95 4.23 -11.70
C LEU A 319 -12.50 4.99 -12.92
N SER A 320 -11.83 4.89 -14.07
CA SER A 320 -12.32 5.44 -15.35
C SER A 320 -13.69 4.89 -15.74
N LEU A 321 -13.88 3.57 -15.64
CA LEU A 321 -15.14 2.91 -15.96
C LEU A 321 -16.27 3.26 -14.97
N LYS A 322 -15.92 3.59 -13.72
CA LYS A 322 -16.86 3.96 -12.66
C LYS A 322 -17.32 5.43 -12.68
N SER A 323 -16.75 6.26 -13.56
CA SER A 323 -16.91 7.72 -13.53
C SER A 323 -18.38 8.18 -13.57
N GLU A 324 -19.20 7.61 -14.45
CA GLU A 324 -20.63 7.99 -14.56
C GLU A 324 -21.41 7.57 -13.33
N ALA A 325 -21.23 6.33 -12.86
CA ALA A 325 -21.90 5.81 -11.67
C ALA A 325 -21.48 6.59 -10.39
N LEU A 326 -20.23 7.04 -10.31
CA LEU A 326 -19.78 7.93 -9.24
C LEU A 326 -20.50 9.28 -9.31
N GLY A 327 -20.73 9.82 -10.52
CA GLY A 327 -21.57 11.01 -10.75
C GLY A 327 -23.01 10.78 -10.29
N LEU A 328 -23.59 9.61 -10.55
CA LEU A 328 -24.92 9.24 -10.04
C LEU A 328 -24.95 9.24 -8.51
N ALA A 329 -23.92 8.69 -7.85
CA ALA A 329 -23.85 8.70 -6.38
C ALA A 329 -23.77 10.13 -5.80
N VAL A 330 -23.05 11.05 -6.46
CA VAL A 330 -23.05 12.49 -6.12
C VAL A 330 -24.42 13.11 -6.32
N MET A 331 -25.09 12.83 -7.44
CA MET A 331 -26.44 13.38 -7.72
C MET A 331 -27.50 12.86 -6.76
N THR A 332 -27.42 11.61 -6.36
CA THR A 332 -28.36 11.00 -5.40
C THR A 332 -27.99 11.29 -3.95
N GLU A 333 -26.79 11.83 -3.73
CA GLU A 333 -26.22 12.11 -2.41
C GLU A 333 -26.30 10.86 -1.50
N LEU A 334 -25.73 9.76 -1.99
CA LEU A 334 -25.59 8.51 -1.27
C LEU A 334 -24.15 8.34 -0.78
N PRO A 335 -23.95 7.80 0.43
CA PRO A 335 -22.61 7.52 0.93
C PRO A 335 -22.00 6.34 0.17
N LEU A 336 -20.78 6.51 -0.30
CA LEU A 336 -20.05 5.48 -1.03
C LEU A 336 -18.55 5.68 -0.81
N VAL A 337 -17.81 4.63 -0.49
CA VAL A 337 -16.35 4.67 -0.53
C VAL A 337 -15.86 3.95 -1.79
N VAL A 338 -15.08 4.65 -2.60
CA VAL A 338 -14.34 4.08 -3.73
C VAL A 338 -12.88 3.98 -3.33
N VAL A 339 -12.38 2.77 -3.12
CA VAL A 339 -10.96 2.54 -2.85
C VAL A 339 -10.25 2.37 -4.19
N ASP A 340 -9.35 3.30 -4.50
CA ASP A 340 -8.51 3.25 -5.69
C ASP A 340 -7.07 2.94 -5.29
N VAL A 341 -6.63 1.71 -5.62
CA VAL A 341 -5.24 1.28 -5.41
C VAL A 341 -4.47 1.60 -6.69
N GLN A 342 -3.80 2.75 -6.71
CA GLN A 342 -3.13 3.29 -7.87
C GLN A 342 -1.98 2.41 -8.35
N ARG A 343 -1.79 2.36 -9.65
CA ARG A 343 -0.69 1.65 -10.33
C ARG A 343 -0.22 2.45 -11.53
N GLY A 344 0.93 2.06 -12.10
CA GLY A 344 1.43 2.69 -13.32
C GLY A 344 0.44 2.63 -14.47
N GLY A 345 0.07 3.82 -14.98
CA GLY A 345 -0.85 4.00 -16.12
C GLY A 345 -0.12 4.35 -17.42
N PRO A 346 -0.84 4.79 -18.47
CA PRO A 346 -2.29 4.74 -18.65
C PRO A 346 -2.82 3.35 -19.06
N SER A 347 -4.16 3.16 -19.02
CA SER A 347 -4.84 1.89 -19.33
C SER A 347 -4.33 0.73 -18.46
N THR A 348 -4.01 -0.43 -19.03
CA THR A 348 -3.42 -1.55 -18.28
C THR A 348 -2.05 -1.18 -17.70
N GLY A 349 -1.27 -0.39 -18.42
CA GLY A 349 0.01 0.19 -18.01
C GLY A 349 0.97 -0.83 -17.40
N LEU A 350 1.39 -0.57 -16.18
CA LEU A 350 2.26 -1.42 -15.36
C LEU A 350 1.47 -1.94 -14.15
N PRO A 351 0.68 -3.01 -14.27
CA PRO A 351 -0.33 -3.40 -13.27
C PRO A 351 0.24 -3.78 -11.90
N THR A 352 1.52 -4.11 -11.83
CA THR A 352 2.21 -4.51 -10.60
C THR A 352 3.14 -3.43 -10.04
N LYS A 353 3.24 -2.28 -10.70
CA LYS A 353 4.15 -1.19 -10.33
C LYS A 353 3.40 -0.02 -9.70
N THR A 354 4.05 0.67 -8.78
CA THR A 354 3.45 1.76 -8.02
C THR A 354 3.65 3.11 -8.71
N GLU A 355 2.58 3.88 -8.81
CA GLU A 355 2.56 5.30 -9.18
C GLU A 355 1.41 6.00 -8.46
N GLN A 356 1.39 7.33 -8.47
CA GLN A 356 0.30 8.17 -8.00
C GLN A 356 -0.45 8.77 -9.21
N SER A 357 -0.88 7.89 -10.14
CA SER A 357 -1.31 8.26 -11.48
C SER A 357 -2.72 8.83 -11.57
N ASP A 358 -3.56 8.63 -10.52
CA ASP A 358 -5.01 8.77 -10.65
C ASP A 358 -5.59 10.00 -9.91
N LEU A 359 -4.73 10.89 -9.35
CA LEU A 359 -5.19 12.02 -8.54
C LEU A 359 -6.10 12.98 -9.32
N GLN A 360 -5.70 13.41 -10.52
CA GLN A 360 -6.52 14.31 -11.33
C GLN A 360 -7.82 13.64 -11.76
N GLN A 361 -7.80 12.34 -12.05
CA GLN A 361 -9.00 11.58 -12.33
C GLN A 361 -9.92 11.51 -11.10
N ALA A 362 -9.37 11.29 -9.91
CA ALA A 362 -10.12 11.30 -8.66
C ALA A 362 -10.76 12.67 -8.38
N LEU A 363 -10.05 13.76 -8.69
CA LEU A 363 -10.55 15.12 -8.49
C LEU A 363 -11.57 15.54 -9.56
N TYR A 364 -11.30 15.28 -10.84
CA TYR A 364 -12.01 15.90 -11.97
C TYR A 364 -12.56 14.92 -13.01
N GLY A 365 -12.28 13.61 -12.92
CA GLY A 365 -12.59 12.63 -13.95
C GLY A 365 -14.07 12.24 -14.09
N ARG A 366 -15.00 13.20 -13.99
CA ARG A 366 -16.45 13.01 -14.14
C ARG A 366 -17.04 14.12 -14.99
N ASN A 367 -18.23 13.89 -15.55
CA ASN A 367 -18.95 14.95 -16.25
C ASN A 367 -19.67 15.89 -15.28
N GLY A 368 -19.82 17.15 -15.66
CA GLY A 368 -20.50 18.20 -14.90
C GLY A 368 -19.76 18.60 -13.62
N GLU A 369 -20.40 19.43 -12.81
CA GLU A 369 -19.91 19.84 -11.49
C GLU A 369 -20.14 18.72 -10.47
N CYS A 370 -19.16 17.88 -10.28
CA CYS A 370 -19.27 16.63 -9.53
C CYS A 370 -18.21 16.53 -8.41
N PRO A 371 -18.37 17.32 -7.32
CA PRO A 371 -17.42 17.37 -6.23
C PRO A 371 -17.46 16.07 -5.41
N VAL A 372 -16.28 15.56 -5.03
CA VAL A 372 -16.13 14.41 -4.16
C VAL A 372 -15.04 14.67 -3.12
N ILE A 373 -15.13 14.02 -1.97
CA ILE A 373 -14.05 14.01 -0.98
C ILE A 373 -12.96 13.05 -1.47
N VAL A 374 -11.70 13.46 -1.37
CA VAL A 374 -10.54 12.64 -1.73
C VAL A 374 -9.58 12.59 -0.55
N VAL A 375 -9.26 11.38 -0.09
CA VAL A 375 -8.28 11.12 0.97
C VAL A 375 -7.22 10.13 0.47
N ALA A 376 -6.03 10.16 1.05
CA ALA A 376 -4.92 9.30 0.65
C ALA A 376 -4.22 8.71 1.89
N ALA A 377 -4.01 7.39 1.90
CA ALA A 377 -3.21 6.73 2.93
C ALA A 377 -1.72 6.88 2.66
N SER A 378 -0.89 6.87 3.70
CA SER A 378 0.53 7.19 3.62
C SER A 378 1.48 6.05 3.99
N SER A 379 0.99 4.96 4.58
CA SER A 379 1.75 3.75 4.88
C SER A 379 0.82 2.53 4.94
N PRO A 380 1.36 1.30 4.98
CA PRO A 380 0.53 0.10 5.07
C PRO A 380 -0.42 0.10 6.27
N SER A 381 0.05 0.44 7.47
CA SER A 381 -0.81 0.46 8.66
C SER A 381 -1.81 1.63 8.67
N ASP A 382 -1.42 2.75 8.06
CA ASP A 382 -2.22 3.97 7.95
C ASP A 382 -3.44 3.80 7.02
N CYS A 383 -3.38 2.80 6.13
CA CYS A 383 -4.54 2.39 5.32
C CYS A 383 -5.76 2.01 6.17
N PHE A 384 -5.57 1.48 7.39
CA PHE A 384 -6.68 1.23 8.33
C PHE A 384 -7.37 2.52 8.73
N HIS A 385 -6.58 3.51 9.17
CA HIS A 385 -7.10 4.79 9.64
C HIS A 385 -7.84 5.54 8.54
N TYR A 386 -7.23 5.66 7.35
CA TYR A 386 -7.84 6.41 6.24
C TYR A 386 -9.01 5.67 5.59
N ALA A 387 -9.09 4.35 5.68
CA ALA A 387 -10.28 3.60 5.29
C ALA A 387 -11.44 3.86 6.27
N PHE A 388 -11.15 3.93 7.56
CA PHE A 388 -12.13 4.36 8.58
C PHE A 388 -12.61 5.78 8.32
N GLU A 389 -11.69 6.74 8.12
CA GLU A 389 -12.01 8.15 7.86
C GLU A 389 -12.81 8.34 6.56
N ALA A 390 -12.46 7.62 5.50
CA ALA A 390 -13.24 7.64 4.25
C ALA A 390 -14.69 7.20 4.50
N GLY A 391 -14.88 6.14 5.29
CA GLY A 391 -16.22 5.68 5.69
C GLY A 391 -16.95 6.71 6.54
N ARG A 392 -16.30 7.30 7.53
CA ARG A 392 -16.88 8.35 8.38
C ARG A 392 -17.33 9.54 7.57
N LEU A 393 -16.45 10.09 6.74
CA LEU A 393 -16.75 11.25 5.92
C LEU A 393 -17.87 10.96 4.91
N ALA A 394 -17.86 9.78 4.27
CA ALA A 394 -18.92 9.40 3.33
C ALA A 394 -20.30 9.37 4.01
N MET A 395 -20.40 8.71 5.15
CA MET A 395 -21.67 8.49 5.83
C MET A 395 -22.21 9.76 6.51
N GLU A 396 -21.34 10.57 7.14
CA GLU A 396 -21.78 11.80 7.82
C GLU A 396 -22.11 12.93 6.86
N HIS A 397 -21.40 13.01 5.71
CA HIS A 397 -21.67 14.04 4.69
C HIS A 397 -22.62 13.57 3.57
N MET A 398 -23.05 12.32 3.56
CA MET A 398 -23.90 11.77 2.50
C MET A 398 -23.36 12.08 1.10
N THR A 399 -22.12 11.66 0.84
CA THR A 399 -21.42 11.93 -0.42
C THR A 399 -20.38 10.85 -0.69
N PRO A 400 -20.02 10.57 -1.94
CA PRO A 400 -18.92 9.68 -2.23
C PRO A 400 -17.57 10.21 -1.70
N VAL A 401 -16.73 9.27 -1.26
CA VAL A 401 -15.34 9.52 -0.89
C VAL A 401 -14.44 8.58 -1.70
N ILE A 402 -13.41 9.13 -2.33
CA ILE A 402 -12.35 8.32 -2.98
C ILE A 402 -11.19 8.21 -2.00
N LEU A 403 -10.83 6.97 -1.66
CA LEU A 403 -9.63 6.65 -0.90
C LEU A 403 -8.53 6.22 -1.87
N LEU A 404 -7.49 7.01 -1.98
CA LEU A 404 -6.30 6.72 -2.78
C LEU A 404 -5.28 5.96 -1.92
N THR A 405 -4.89 4.80 -2.39
CA THR A 405 -3.68 4.09 -1.98
C THR A 405 -2.83 3.85 -3.23
N ASP A 406 -1.74 3.13 -3.13
CA ASP A 406 -0.92 2.75 -4.29
C ASP A 406 -0.32 1.35 -4.11
N GLY A 407 0.25 0.80 -5.17
CA GLY A 407 0.78 -0.56 -5.19
C GLY A 407 1.85 -0.82 -4.14
N PHE A 408 2.65 0.20 -3.76
CA PHE A 408 3.69 0.09 -2.74
C PHE A 408 3.07 -0.11 -1.35
N ILE A 409 2.27 0.84 -0.87
CA ILE A 409 1.71 0.75 0.49
C ILE A 409 0.64 -0.35 0.60
N ALA A 410 -0.07 -0.66 -0.47
CA ALA A 410 -1.10 -1.69 -0.49
C ALA A 410 -0.52 -3.11 -0.26
N ASN A 411 0.61 -3.40 -0.88
CA ASN A 411 1.27 -4.71 -0.80
C ASN A 411 2.39 -4.76 0.24
N GLY A 412 3.02 -3.63 0.55
CA GLY A 412 4.02 -3.50 1.60
C GLY A 412 3.44 -3.78 2.98
N SER A 413 4.30 -4.22 3.91
CA SER A 413 3.93 -4.54 5.29
C SER A 413 4.80 -3.80 6.28
N GLU A 414 4.21 -3.47 7.42
CA GLU A 414 4.89 -2.89 8.57
C GLU A 414 4.28 -3.42 9.88
N PRO A 415 4.99 -3.34 11.03
CA PRO A 415 4.41 -3.64 12.32
C PRO A 415 3.32 -2.62 12.69
N TRP A 416 2.14 -3.13 12.93
CA TRP A 416 0.97 -2.33 13.29
C TRP A 416 0.49 -2.64 14.70
N ARG A 417 0.38 -1.62 15.53
CA ARG A 417 -0.27 -1.72 16.82
C ARG A 417 -1.78 -1.78 16.60
N ILE A 418 -2.39 -2.89 16.98
CA ILE A 418 -3.84 -3.09 16.85
C ILE A 418 -4.55 -2.05 17.72
N PRO A 419 -5.36 -1.15 17.13
CA PRO A 419 -6.07 -0.13 17.88
C PRO A 419 -7.20 -0.76 18.69
N GLN A 420 -7.59 -0.11 19.77
CA GLN A 420 -8.82 -0.47 20.46
C GLN A 420 -9.99 0.31 19.83
N MET A 421 -11.08 -0.38 19.53
CA MET A 421 -12.24 0.28 18.91
C MET A 421 -12.82 1.43 19.72
N LYS A 422 -12.62 1.44 21.05
CA LYS A 422 -13.02 2.58 21.90
C LYS A 422 -12.28 3.88 21.59
N ASP A 423 -11.09 3.79 20.96
CA ASP A 423 -10.27 4.95 20.60
C ASP A 423 -10.75 5.61 19.30
N TYR A 424 -11.63 4.95 18.56
CA TYR A 424 -12.25 5.50 17.35
C TYR A 424 -13.63 6.09 17.67
N PRO A 425 -13.96 7.27 17.12
CA PRO A 425 -15.25 7.94 17.38
C PRO A 425 -16.42 7.12 16.83
N ALA A 426 -17.59 7.31 17.41
CA ALA A 426 -18.83 6.85 16.80
C ALA A 426 -19.07 7.63 15.51
N ILE A 427 -19.53 6.96 14.48
CA ILE A 427 -19.95 7.59 13.22
C ILE A 427 -21.46 7.80 13.29
N GLN A 428 -21.92 9.02 12.98
CA GLN A 428 -23.31 9.43 13.12
C GLN A 428 -23.92 9.83 11.76
N PRO A 429 -24.30 8.84 10.92
CA PRO A 429 -25.02 9.13 9.69
C PRO A 429 -26.36 9.82 10.00
N PRO A 430 -26.87 10.72 9.15
CA PRO A 430 -28.14 11.40 9.34
C PRO A 430 -29.35 10.49 9.02
N ILE A 431 -29.44 9.35 9.71
CA ILE A 431 -30.50 8.35 9.50
C ILE A 431 -31.84 8.91 9.97
N VAL A 432 -32.85 8.73 9.14
CA VAL A 432 -34.24 9.10 9.44
C VAL A 432 -35.05 7.82 9.60
N ASP A 433 -35.53 7.59 10.83
CA ASP A 433 -36.30 6.38 11.17
C ASP A 433 -37.81 6.61 11.19
N LYS A 434 -38.24 7.85 11.39
CA LYS A 434 -39.64 8.22 11.44
C LYS A 434 -39.86 9.51 10.67
N ALA A 435 -41.01 9.63 10.01
CA ALA A 435 -41.38 10.86 9.34
C ALA A 435 -41.49 12.00 10.37
N PRO A 436 -40.86 13.16 10.09
CA PRO A 436 -41.03 14.35 10.91
C PRO A 436 -42.48 14.89 10.80
N GLU A 437 -42.86 15.74 11.74
CA GLU A 437 -44.12 16.46 11.65
C GLU A 437 -44.14 17.30 10.35
N GLY A 438 -45.21 17.16 9.57
CA GLY A 438 -45.32 17.79 8.23
C GLY A 438 -44.83 16.90 7.07
N GLY A 439 -44.36 15.67 7.34
CA GLY A 439 -43.92 14.70 6.33
C GLY A 439 -42.42 14.74 6.04
N PHE A 440 -41.92 13.70 5.40
CA PHE A 440 -40.50 13.57 5.05
C PHE A 440 -40.17 14.36 3.77
N MET A 441 -39.17 15.24 3.88
CA MET A 441 -38.61 15.99 2.78
C MET A 441 -37.16 15.54 2.55
N PRO A 442 -36.86 14.75 1.49
CA PRO A 442 -35.62 14.01 1.37
C PRO A 442 -34.36 14.86 1.18
N TYR A 443 -34.49 16.15 0.82
CA TYR A 443 -33.35 17.06 0.62
C TYR A 443 -33.30 18.21 1.63
N VAL A 444 -34.08 18.15 2.71
CA VAL A 444 -33.82 18.99 3.89
C VAL A 444 -32.49 18.56 4.47
N ARG A 445 -31.65 19.54 4.76
CA ARG A 445 -30.25 19.32 5.10
C ARG A 445 -29.97 19.68 6.56
N ASN A 446 -29.04 18.95 7.17
CA ASN A 446 -28.49 19.27 8.47
C ASN A 446 -27.39 20.35 8.38
N GLU A 447 -26.71 20.62 9.48
CA GLU A 447 -25.59 21.57 9.58
C GLU A 447 -24.39 21.21 8.69
N LYS A 448 -24.17 19.92 8.40
CA LYS A 448 -23.13 19.43 7.47
C LYS A 448 -23.57 19.50 6.01
N LEU A 449 -24.70 20.07 5.72
CA LEU A 449 -25.38 20.09 4.41
C LEU A 449 -25.69 18.65 3.88
N ALA A 450 -25.69 17.67 4.75
CA ALA A 450 -26.08 16.32 4.43
C ALA A 450 -27.62 16.18 4.48
N ARG A 451 -28.19 15.48 3.50
CA ARG A 451 -29.59 15.13 3.48
C ARG A 451 -29.95 14.01 4.46
N GLY A 452 -31.19 13.89 4.86
CA GLY A 452 -31.66 12.76 5.64
C GLY A 452 -31.56 11.44 4.87
N TRP A 453 -31.02 10.39 5.53
CA TRP A 453 -30.87 9.05 4.97
C TRP A 453 -32.00 8.14 5.45
N ALA A 454 -33.05 8.04 4.65
CA ALA A 454 -34.19 7.16 4.89
C ALA A 454 -34.04 5.86 4.09
N PHE A 455 -34.36 4.73 4.71
CA PHE A 455 -34.24 3.42 4.09
C PHE A 455 -35.57 2.94 3.52
N PRO A 456 -35.56 2.19 2.40
CA PRO A 456 -36.77 1.59 1.84
C PRO A 456 -37.55 0.72 2.83
N GLY A 457 -38.89 0.76 2.74
CA GLY A 457 -39.79 -0.04 3.57
C GLY A 457 -40.23 0.59 4.89
N LYS A 458 -39.82 1.83 5.19
CA LYS A 458 -40.28 2.59 6.35
C LYS A 458 -41.46 3.46 5.98
N VAL A 459 -42.62 3.26 6.63
CA VAL A 459 -43.86 3.99 6.37
C VAL A 459 -43.69 5.47 6.65
N GLY A 460 -44.18 6.33 5.72
CA GLY A 460 -44.09 7.78 5.80
C GLY A 460 -42.72 8.37 5.38
N LEU A 461 -41.79 7.53 4.96
CA LEU A 461 -40.46 7.92 4.43
C LEU A 461 -40.32 7.64 2.94
N GLU A 462 -41.43 7.35 2.27
CA GLU A 462 -41.48 7.12 0.84
C GLU A 462 -40.96 8.34 0.09
N HIS A 463 -39.93 8.16 -0.73
CA HIS A 463 -39.36 9.26 -1.49
C HIS A 463 -38.67 8.74 -2.75
N ARG A 464 -38.36 9.65 -3.65
CA ARG A 464 -37.64 9.37 -4.87
C ARG A 464 -36.19 9.86 -4.77
N VAL A 465 -35.25 9.02 -5.21
CA VAL A 465 -33.89 9.41 -5.56
C VAL A 465 -33.60 9.00 -7.01
N GLY A 466 -32.83 9.79 -7.73
CA GLY A 466 -32.49 9.51 -9.13
C GLY A 466 -31.47 10.49 -9.68
N GLY A 467 -30.94 10.21 -10.86
CA GLY A 467 -29.89 11.00 -11.52
C GLY A 467 -30.35 12.34 -12.10
N LEU A 468 -31.67 12.54 -12.30
CA LEU A 468 -32.18 13.83 -12.76
C LEU A 468 -32.08 14.89 -11.66
N GLU A 469 -31.98 16.18 -12.07
CA GLU A 469 -31.97 17.28 -11.11
C GLU A 469 -33.31 17.36 -10.36
N LYS A 470 -33.22 17.72 -9.08
CA LYS A 470 -34.31 17.63 -8.12
C LYS A 470 -34.51 18.94 -7.37
N ASP A 471 -35.74 19.21 -6.98
CA ASP A 471 -36.07 20.28 -6.04
C ASP A 471 -35.22 20.11 -4.75
N CYS A 472 -34.66 21.22 -4.31
CA CYS A 472 -33.67 21.25 -3.21
C CYS A 472 -34.28 20.94 -1.82
N VAL A 473 -35.58 20.66 -1.72
CA VAL A 473 -36.29 20.29 -0.49
C VAL A 473 -37.11 19.02 -0.71
N LYS A 474 -38.00 19.01 -1.70
CA LYS A 474 -38.98 17.94 -1.94
C LYS A 474 -38.42 16.75 -2.69
N GLY A 475 -37.31 16.92 -3.43
CA GLY A 475 -36.69 15.86 -4.20
C GLY A 475 -37.48 15.42 -5.46
N CYS A 476 -38.55 16.13 -5.84
CA CYS A 476 -39.21 15.91 -7.12
C CYS A 476 -38.34 16.48 -8.26
N ILE A 477 -38.52 15.96 -9.48
CA ILE A 477 -37.81 16.46 -10.66
C ILE A 477 -38.05 17.96 -10.81
N SER A 478 -36.96 18.70 -11.04
CA SER A 478 -37.00 20.16 -11.24
C SER A 478 -36.18 20.53 -12.47
N HIS A 479 -36.76 21.36 -13.33
CA HIS A 479 -36.10 21.97 -14.48
C HIS A 479 -35.86 23.46 -14.28
N ASP A 480 -36.05 23.95 -13.05
CA ASP A 480 -35.82 25.36 -12.70
C ASP A 480 -34.32 25.67 -12.67
N PRO A 481 -33.81 26.62 -13.48
CA PRO A 481 -32.39 26.98 -13.52
C PRO A 481 -31.84 27.46 -12.17
N ALA A 482 -32.63 28.21 -11.40
CA ALA A 482 -32.22 28.72 -10.08
C ALA A 482 -32.07 27.57 -9.07
N ASN A 483 -32.96 26.56 -9.12
CA ASN A 483 -32.83 25.36 -8.30
C ASN A 483 -31.60 24.53 -8.71
N HIS A 484 -31.33 24.41 -10.00
CA HIS A 484 -30.13 23.70 -10.47
C HIS A 484 -28.85 24.35 -9.94
N GLN A 485 -28.71 25.67 -10.06
CA GLN A 485 -27.58 26.42 -9.50
C GLN A 485 -27.45 26.18 -8.00
N LYS A 486 -28.56 26.31 -7.26
CA LYS A 486 -28.58 26.08 -5.80
C LYS A 486 -28.13 24.66 -5.41
N MET A 487 -28.57 23.65 -6.15
CA MET A 487 -28.17 22.25 -5.87
C MET A 487 -26.70 22.02 -6.18
N THR A 488 -26.18 22.62 -7.24
CA THR A 488 -24.74 22.58 -7.60
C THR A 488 -23.88 23.22 -6.50
N ASP A 489 -24.22 24.44 -6.10
CA ASP A 489 -23.53 25.18 -5.03
C ASP A 489 -23.59 24.41 -3.70
N THR A 490 -24.73 23.81 -3.39
CA THR A 490 -24.90 23.05 -2.14
C THR A 490 -24.02 21.77 -2.12
N ARG A 491 -23.92 21.03 -3.23
CA ARG A 491 -23.03 19.86 -3.34
C ARG A 491 -21.57 20.26 -3.17
N ALA A 492 -21.15 21.37 -3.79
CA ALA A 492 -19.80 21.91 -3.65
C ALA A 492 -19.51 22.37 -2.21
N ALA A 493 -20.43 23.15 -1.61
CA ALA A 493 -20.31 23.63 -0.25
C ALA A 493 -20.27 22.48 0.78
N LYS A 494 -21.02 21.39 0.56
CA LYS A 494 -21.01 20.20 1.42
C LYS A 494 -19.62 19.54 1.44
N VAL A 495 -18.99 19.35 0.28
CA VAL A 495 -17.63 18.81 0.21
C VAL A 495 -16.61 19.75 0.86
N ALA A 496 -16.69 21.05 0.57
CA ALA A 496 -15.82 22.06 1.19
C ALA A 496 -15.95 22.07 2.73
N LYS A 497 -17.18 21.92 3.23
CA LYS A 497 -17.47 21.91 4.68
C LYS A 497 -16.86 20.72 5.41
N ALA A 498 -16.55 19.62 4.75
CA ALA A 498 -15.82 18.52 5.35
C ALA A 498 -14.43 18.93 5.89
N ALA A 499 -13.87 20.07 5.46
CA ALA A 499 -12.66 20.66 6.06
C ALA A 499 -12.83 21.07 7.53
N GLU A 500 -14.06 21.16 8.05
CA GLU A 500 -14.33 21.42 9.46
C GLU A 500 -14.18 20.16 10.32
N ASP A 501 -14.35 18.99 9.72
CA ASP A 501 -14.34 17.68 10.38
C ASP A 501 -13.01 16.93 10.26
N ILE A 502 -12.01 17.54 9.63
CA ILE A 502 -10.67 16.96 9.47
C ILE A 502 -9.61 17.81 10.21
N PRO A 503 -8.46 17.21 10.61
CA PRO A 503 -7.39 17.94 11.28
C PRO A 503 -6.84 19.07 10.41
N ALA A 504 -6.38 20.16 11.04
CA ALA A 504 -5.59 21.18 10.35
C ALA A 504 -4.27 20.57 9.82
N GLN A 505 -3.73 21.14 8.74
CA GLN A 505 -2.46 20.70 8.18
C GLN A 505 -1.33 20.90 9.18
N SER A 506 -0.39 19.97 9.19
CA SER A 506 0.78 20.00 10.07
C SER A 506 2.09 19.92 9.28
N VAL A 507 3.18 20.29 9.95
CA VAL A 507 4.54 20.21 9.42
C VAL A 507 5.35 19.25 10.27
N TRP A 508 6.08 18.36 9.65
CA TRP A 508 7.13 17.56 10.28
C TRP A 508 8.45 18.32 10.17
N GLY A 509 9.04 18.66 11.30
CA GLY A 509 10.23 19.50 11.39
C GLY A 509 9.91 20.88 11.96
N ASP A 510 10.67 21.90 11.55
CA ASP A 510 10.47 23.27 12.01
C ASP A 510 9.27 23.92 11.31
N ALA A 511 8.60 24.82 12.00
CA ALA A 511 7.42 25.51 11.48
C ALA A 511 7.74 26.53 10.37
N GLU A 512 9.03 26.86 10.16
CA GLU A 512 9.56 27.77 9.15
C GLU A 512 10.93 27.30 8.68
N GLY A 513 11.38 27.68 7.49
CA GLY A 513 12.67 27.23 7.01
C GLY A 513 13.03 27.68 5.59
N ASP A 514 14.11 27.09 5.07
CA ASP A 514 14.61 27.38 3.74
C ASP A 514 13.86 26.60 2.65
N LEU A 515 13.46 25.34 2.95
CA LEU A 515 12.78 24.46 2.02
C LEU A 515 11.64 23.71 2.72
N LEU A 516 10.44 23.79 2.14
CA LEU A 516 9.31 22.94 2.49
C LEU A 516 9.18 21.86 1.42
N VAL A 517 9.34 20.60 1.84
CA VAL A 517 9.03 19.44 1.01
C VAL A 517 7.54 19.16 1.14
N VAL A 518 6.85 19.04 0.03
CA VAL A 518 5.42 18.70 -0.03
C VAL A 518 5.26 17.37 -0.72
N GLY A 519 4.47 16.49 -0.11
CA GLY A 519 4.12 15.19 -0.68
C GLY A 519 2.74 14.74 -0.22
N TRP A 520 2.26 13.64 -0.75
CA TRP A 520 1.00 13.04 -0.38
C TRP A 520 1.02 11.51 -0.55
N GLY A 521 0.05 10.82 0.05
CA GLY A 521 -0.10 9.37 -0.13
C GLY A 521 1.15 8.56 0.24
N GLY A 522 1.48 7.53 -0.52
CA GLY A 522 2.55 6.56 -0.24
C GLY A 522 3.98 7.11 -0.27
N THR A 523 4.19 8.38 -0.63
CA THR A 523 5.53 8.99 -0.65
C THR A 523 6.06 9.36 0.73
N ARG A 524 5.22 9.36 1.78
CA ARG A 524 5.55 9.88 3.11
C ARG A 524 6.86 9.34 3.68
N GLY A 525 7.03 8.03 3.69
CA GLY A 525 8.18 7.41 4.36
C GLY A 525 9.51 7.82 3.77
N HIS A 526 9.60 7.86 2.45
CA HIS A 526 10.80 8.27 1.72
C HIS A 526 11.12 9.75 1.93
N LEU A 527 10.09 10.61 1.81
CA LEU A 527 10.24 12.06 2.02
C LEU A 527 10.65 12.38 3.45
N GLN A 528 10.03 11.72 4.44
CA GLN A 528 10.35 11.95 5.85
C GLN A 528 11.77 11.54 6.18
N ASN A 529 12.25 10.39 5.71
CA ASN A 529 13.64 9.97 5.93
C ASN A 529 14.64 10.93 5.27
N ALA A 530 14.39 11.37 4.03
CA ALA A 530 15.25 12.34 3.38
C ALA A 530 15.33 13.67 4.15
N VAL A 531 14.18 14.16 4.63
CA VAL A 531 14.12 15.39 5.46
C VAL A 531 14.83 15.17 6.80
N ASP A 532 14.63 14.05 7.48
CA ASP A 532 15.27 13.75 8.77
C ASP A 532 16.79 13.67 8.64
N GLU A 533 17.33 13.06 7.58
CA GLU A 533 18.76 13.01 7.32
C GLU A 533 19.34 14.41 7.08
N MET A 534 18.69 15.21 6.22
CA MET A 534 19.13 16.58 5.95
C MET A 534 19.08 17.47 7.19
N ARG A 535 18.09 17.28 8.07
CA ARG A 535 18.00 17.98 9.35
C ARG A 535 19.13 17.58 10.30
N LYS A 536 19.52 16.29 10.33
CA LYS A 536 20.73 15.85 11.08
C LYS A 536 22.01 16.51 10.56
N GLU A 537 22.06 16.86 9.29
CA GLU A 537 23.14 17.64 8.67
C GLU A 537 23.04 19.16 8.92
N GLY A 538 22.06 19.61 9.69
CA GLY A 538 21.86 21.02 10.05
C GLY A 538 21.12 21.85 9.01
N LYS A 539 20.49 21.25 8.01
CA LYS A 539 19.68 21.95 7.00
C LYS A 539 18.29 22.30 7.53
N LYS A 540 17.78 23.48 7.17
CA LYS A 540 16.43 23.94 7.54
C LYS A 540 15.39 23.47 6.53
N VAL A 541 15.12 22.18 6.54
CA VAL A 541 14.16 21.50 5.67
C VAL A 541 13.05 20.89 6.51
N SER A 542 11.79 21.01 6.07
CA SER A 542 10.63 20.44 6.74
C SER A 542 9.70 19.77 5.73
N LEU A 543 8.84 18.86 6.21
CA LEU A 543 7.90 18.13 5.38
C LEU A 543 6.46 18.53 5.71
N CYS A 544 5.69 18.91 4.69
CA CYS A 544 4.24 19.07 4.72
C CYS A 544 3.60 17.95 3.90
N HIS A 545 3.11 16.91 4.56
CA HIS A 545 2.54 15.74 3.91
C HIS A 545 1.03 15.74 4.00
N PHE A 546 0.36 15.46 2.86
CA PHE A 546 -1.09 15.49 2.75
C PHE A 546 -1.70 14.09 2.72
N ASN A 547 -2.70 13.88 3.57
CA ASN A 547 -3.59 12.72 3.57
C ASN A 547 -5.02 13.10 3.17
N TYR A 548 -5.45 14.32 3.50
CA TYR A 548 -6.71 14.89 3.02
C TYR A 548 -6.39 15.77 1.82
N ILE A 549 -6.90 15.40 0.66
CA ILE A 549 -6.58 16.06 -0.61
C ILE A 549 -7.69 17.02 -1.02
N ASN A 550 -8.96 16.59 -0.96
CA ASN A 550 -10.11 17.42 -1.24
C ASN A 550 -11.25 17.12 -0.24
N PRO A 551 -11.65 18.09 0.58
CA PRO A 551 -11.08 19.44 0.68
C PRO A 551 -9.67 19.44 1.29
N LEU A 552 -8.90 20.47 0.97
CA LEU A 552 -7.60 20.70 1.64
C LEU A 552 -7.83 21.05 3.12
N PRO A 553 -6.95 20.57 4.02
CA PRO A 553 -6.99 20.93 5.43
C PRO A 553 -6.81 22.44 5.65
N LYS A 554 -7.31 22.96 6.78
CA LYS A 554 -7.06 24.35 7.18
C LYS A 554 -5.58 24.57 7.49
N GLY A 555 -5.08 25.82 7.33
CA GLY A 555 -3.75 26.24 7.69
C GLY A 555 -2.66 26.05 6.61
N VAL A 556 -3.00 25.49 5.45
CA VAL A 556 -2.02 25.25 4.36
C VAL A 556 -1.34 26.55 3.90
N HIS A 557 -2.12 27.60 3.65
CA HIS A 557 -1.60 28.91 3.23
C HIS A 557 -0.56 29.47 4.23
N ASP A 558 -0.90 29.43 5.53
CA ASP A 558 -0.05 29.96 6.59
C ASP A 558 1.25 29.16 6.75
N ILE A 559 1.20 27.86 6.46
CA ILE A 559 2.39 27.00 6.42
C ILE A 559 3.27 27.41 5.24
N PHE A 560 2.72 27.47 4.04
CA PHE A 560 3.48 27.77 2.82
C PHE A 560 4.18 29.14 2.90
N ALA A 561 3.52 30.16 3.47
CA ALA A 561 4.06 31.51 3.63
C ALA A 561 5.32 31.59 4.54
N LYS A 562 5.62 30.55 5.33
CA LYS A 562 6.75 30.53 6.27
C LYS A 562 8.04 29.92 5.68
N PHE A 563 8.00 29.46 4.44
CA PHE A 563 9.14 28.83 3.80
C PHE A 563 9.59 29.61 2.57
N LYS A 564 10.92 29.67 2.36
CA LYS A 564 11.49 30.40 1.22
C LYS A 564 11.25 29.70 -0.11
N LYS A 565 11.28 28.36 -0.12
CA LYS A 565 11.05 27.51 -1.29
C LYS A 565 10.11 26.37 -0.93
N ILE A 566 9.29 25.94 -1.89
CA ILE A 566 8.39 24.82 -1.78
C ILE A 566 8.70 23.86 -2.92
N VAL A 567 8.94 22.58 -2.61
CA VAL A 567 9.09 21.52 -3.63
C VAL A 567 8.02 20.46 -3.44
N VAL A 568 7.26 20.16 -4.51
CA VAL A 568 6.25 19.09 -4.53
C VAL A 568 6.88 17.86 -5.15
N CYS A 569 6.84 16.73 -4.41
CA CYS A 569 7.41 15.46 -4.83
C CYS A 569 6.30 14.43 -5.06
N GLU A 570 6.20 13.93 -6.29
CA GLU A 570 5.11 13.05 -6.71
C GLU A 570 5.58 11.91 -7.62
N LEU A 571 4.90 10.78 -7.51
CA LEU A 571 5.07 9.65 -8.45
C LEU A 571 4.12 9.79 -9.66
N ASN A 572 4.11 10.98 -10.25
CA ASN A 572 3.36 11.40 -11.43
C ASN A 572 3.96 12.69 -12.00
N GLU A 573 3.40 13.26 -13.05
CA GLU A 573 3.86 14.48 -13.72
C GLU A 573 3.31 15.79 -13.08
N GLY A 574 3.23 15.85 -11.74
CA GLY A 574 2.88 17.08 -11.01
C GLY A 574 1.38 17.31 -10.84
N GLN A 575 0.60 16.25 -10.67
CA GLN A 575 -0.86 16.36 -10.53
C GLN A 575 -1.28 17.12 -9.27
N PHE A 576 -0.61 16.88 -8.14
CA PHE A 576 -0.88 17.61 -6.91
C PHE A 576 -0.31 19.03 -6.93
N ALA A 577 0.87 19.23 -7.53
CA ALA A 577 1.42 20.55 -7.74
C ALA A 577 0.47 21.45 -8.55
N ASN A 578 -0.20 20.90 -9.57
CA ASN A 578 -1.22 21.60 -10.34
C ASN A 578 -2.45 21.93 -9.51
N TYR A 579 -2.90 20.99 -8.66
CA TYR A 579 -4.00 21.22 -7.73
C TYR A 579 -3.68 22.31 -6.69
N LEU A 580 -2.46 22.32 -6.16
CA LEU A 580 -2.00 23.37 -5.26
C LEU A 580 -1.94 24.74 -5.94
N ARG A 581 -1.46 24.83 -7.20
CA ARG A 581 -1.47 26.08 -7.98
C ARG A 581 -2.88 26.64 -8.20
N GLN A 582 -3.84 25.76 -8.39
CA GLN A 582 -5.23 26.17 -8.54
C GLN A 582 -5.79 26.81 -7.25
N ASN A 583 -5.35 26.31 -6.08
CA ASN A 583 -5.88 26.77 -4.79
C ASN A 583 -5.03 27.90 -4.16
N PHE A 584 -3.72 27.94 -4.44
CA PHE A 584 -2.74 28.87 -3.86
C PHE A 584 -1.77 29.31 -4.96
N GLN A 585 -2.25 30.11 -5.91
CA GLN A 585 -1.50 30.54 -7.10
C GLN A 585 -0.36 31.54 -6.79
N GLU A 586 -0.37 32.14 -5.62
CA GLU A 586 0.63 33.12 -5.16
C GLU A 586 1.99 32.48 -4.80
N PHE A 587 2.02 31.15 -4.54
CA PHE A 587 3.27 30.48 -4.20
C PHE A 587 3.93 29.85 -5.44
N PRO A 588 5.25 30.03 -5.62
CA PRO A 588 6.01 29.28 -6.62
C PRO A 588 6.28 27.86 -6.12
N TYR A 589 6.06 26.87 -6.99
CA TYR A 589 6.29 25.46 -6.68
C TYR A 589 7.41 24.90 -7.56
N GLU A 590 8.51 24.50 -6.94
CA GLU A 590 9.44 23.55 -7.54
C GLU A 590 8.81 22.16 -7.59
N GLN A 591 9.27 21.31 -8.47
CA GLN A 591 8.73 19.96 -8.60
C GLN A 591 9.86 18.93 -8.70
N TYR A 592 9.57 17.75 -8.14
CA TYR A 592 10.33 16.55 -8.38
C TYR A 592 9.36 15.41 -8.71
N ASN A 593 9.21 15.13 -10.00
CA ASN A 593 8.26 14.19 -10.56
C ASN A 593 8.99 12.92 -10.99
N LYS A 594 8.37 11.75 -10.77
CA LYS A 594 8.92 10.44 -11.13
C LYS A 594 7.82 9.50 -11.61
N CYS A 595 7.94 8.98 -12.85
CA CYS A 595 7.02 8.02 -13.47
C CYS A 595 7.78 6.78 -13.92
N GLU A 596 8.34 6.03 -12.97
CA GLU A 596 9.17 4.84 -13.24
C GLU A 596 8.55 3.54 -12.72
N GLY A 597 7.34 3.61 -12.15
CA GLY A 597 6.71 2.46 -11.52
C GLY A 597 7.41 2.00 -10.23
N LEU A 598 8.21 2.87 -9.61
CA LEU A 598 9.00 2.63 -8.40
C LEU A 598 8.83 3.78 -7.40
N PRO A 599 8.93 3.51 -6.08
CA PRO A 599 9.00 4.56 -5.08
C PRO A 599 10.23 5.47 -5.29
N PHE A 600 10.26 6.62 -4.64
CA PHE A 600 11.47 7.41 -4.51
C PHE A 600 12.54 6.65 -3.73
N THR A 601 13.81 6.99 -3.98
CA THR A 601 14.93 6.67 -3.08
C THR A 601 15.23 7.87 -2.19
N VAL A 602 15.72 7.63 -0.98
CA VAL A 602 16.15 8.71 -0.07
C VAL A 602 17.33 9.47 -0.68
N ALA A 603 18.23 8.75 -1.35
CA ALA A 603 19.40 9.33 -2.01
C ALA A 603 19.03 10.33 -3.12
N GLU A 604 18.10 9.98 -4.03
CA GLU A 604 17.69 10.90 -5.10
C GLU A 604 16.93 12.12 -4.56
N LEU A 605 16.13 11.94 -3.50
CA LEU A 605 15.43 13.03 -2.83
C LEU A 605 16.42 14.01 -2.19
N LYS A 606 17.40 13.52 -1.44
CA LYS A 606 18.46 14.37 -0.84
C LYS A 606 19.22 15.15 -1.90
N GLN A 607 19.63 14.50 -2.99
CA GLN A 607 20.31 15.17 -4.10
C GLN A 607 19.48 16.31 -4.68
N LYS A 608 18.17 16.09 -4.89
CA LYS A 608 17.26 17.14 -5.37
C LYS A 608 17.14 18.26 -4.36
N PHE A 609 16.94 17.98 -3.08
CA PHE A 609 16.76 19.01 -2.04
C PHE A 609 18.04 19.84 -1.85
N GLU A 610 19.22 19.23 -1.87
CA GLU A 610 20.50 19.93 -1.84
C GLU A 610 20.67 20.89 -3.02
N SER A 611 20.22 20.48 -4.21
CA SER A 611 20.27 21.35 -5.40
C SER A 611 19.39 22.59 -5.25
N LEU A 612 18.29 22.50 -4.52
CA LEU A 612 17.37 23.61 -4.26
C LEU A 612 17.84 24.54 -3.14
N LEU A 613 18.69 24.06 -2.25
CA LEU A 613 19.26 24.87 -1.15
C LEU A 613 20.48 25.67 -1.55
N LYS A 614 21.08 25.40 -2.71
CA LYS A 614 22.13 26.20 -3.33
C LYS A 614 21.55 27.45 -3.98
#